data_3e91c8c838bdcaa76bffc01883b62f85
#
_entry.id   3e91c8c838bdcaa76bffc01883b62f85
#
_cell.length_a   1.000
_cell.length_b   1.000
_cell.length_c   1.000
_cell.angle_alpha   90.00
_cell.angle_beta   90.00
_cell.angle_gamma   90.00
#
_symmetry.space_group_name_H-M   'P 1'
#
loop_
_entity.id
_entity.type
_entity.pdbx_description
1 polymer ?
#
loop_
_entity_poly.entity_id
_entity_poly.type
_entity_poly.pdbx_seq_one_letter_code
_entity_poly.pdbx_strand_id
1 'polypeptide(L)'
;MDDHSDPGAAGQPSALAAVDALTDVAAEIGRTSAQLLLTRAQTLHLAYRAAVTVPDAFARAKSLSRSEARTLVERSIRAEFAAKLRLSERATETVLEHARLLVEDLPCTRALLAEGRLLWDSSEIVCATAATLPPGSRARFDERAAEVAPEVTPTQLRRIVARLRDEMHEEPLTQRHVRARQDRAVWVSPEIDGMATLCALLPAPDAMGIAERVDRIARSLRDDGDERTLAQLKADVLTDLLRDGDIAGTTPAGDGPQLSPSYVPGIRAEVRLTLAASTAVGLDDAPADLDGYGLIPADLARALVATGASFTRVLTDPDTRAVVSVGRTHRVPPPQMRLHLQLRDQTCRFPGCTRTASRAEADHTLEWRNGGKTSLENLVCLCTSHHHVRHGDRWTYLPRPDGSIVWTTPTGRRITIRPPALAGAPPGPRFRDAPPPF
;
A
#
# COMPACT_ATOMS: atom_id res chain seq x y z
N MET A 1 -53.93 40.81 -27.18
CA MET A 1 -53.00 40.05 -28.05
C MET A 1 -51.62 40.28 -27.48
N ASP A 2 -51.31 39.53 -26.41
CA ASP A 2 -50.04 39.65 -25.69
C ASP A 2 -49.12 38.52 -26.16
N ASP A 3 -48.07 38.93 -26.82
CA ASP A 3 -46.99 38.07 -27.32
C ASP A 3 -46.06 37.76 -26.17
N HIS A 4 -46.26 36.61 -25.52
CA HIS A 4 -45.34 36.04 -24.54
C HIS A 4 -44.27 35.20 -25.26
N SER A 5 -43.27 35.87 -25.79
CA SER A 5 -42.02 35.24 -26.24
C SER A 5 -41.30 34.75 -25.00
N ASP A 6 -41.20 33.43 -24.84
CA ASP A 6 -40.44 32.74 -23.80
C ASP A 6 -38.93 33.01 -24.01
N PRO A 7 -38.20 33.69 -23.10
CA PRO A 7 -36.77 33.96 -23.28
C PRO A 7 -35.86 32.79 -22.95
N GLY A 8 -36.41 31.61 -22.60
CA GLY A 8 -35.64 30.43 -22.17
C GLY A 8 -35.09 29.52 -23.30
N ALA A 9 -35.66 29.65 -24.55
CA ALA A 9 -35.33 28.67 -25.60
C ALA A 9 -34.05 28.97 -26.39
N ALA A 10 -33.50 30.18 -26.33
CA ALA A 10 -32.33 30.57 -27.11
C ALA A 10 -30.97 30.25 -26.45
N GLY A 11 -30.95 29.96 -25.17
CA GLY A 11 -29.71 29.71 -24.40
C GLY A 11 -29.27 28.24 -24.36
N GLN A 12 -30.17 27.28 -24.52
CA GLN A 12 -29.85 25.85 -24.38
C GLN A 12 -28.95 25.29 -25.50
N PRO A 13 -29.15 25.61 -26.81
CA PRO A 13 -28.26 25.11 -27.86
C PRO A 13 -26.82 25.59 -27.74
N SER A 14 -26.60 26.81 -27.25
CA SER A 14 -25.27 27.37 -27.06
C SER A 14 -24.55 26.76 -25.83
N ALA A 15 -25.24 26.40 -24.79
CA ALA A 15 -24.69 25.72 -23.62
C ALA A 15 -24.26 24.27 -23.96
N LEU A 16 -25.08 23.55 -24.71
CA LEU A 16 -24.76 22.18 -25.18
C LEU A 16 -23.56 22.17 -26.14
N ALA A 17 -23.49 23.14 -27.08
CA ALA A 17 -22.32 23.27 -27.93
C ALA A 17 -21.03 23.62 -27.15
N ALA A 18 -21.13 24.41 -26.10
CA ALA A 18 -20.00 24.69 -25.23
C ALA A 18 -19.56 23.44 -24.44
N VAL A 19 -20.49 22.64 -23.96
CA VAL A 19 -20.19 21.35 -23.29
C VAL A 19 -19.47 20.42 -24.26
N ASP A 20 -19.97 20.28 -25.48
CA ASP A 20 -19.38 19.44 -26.52
C ASP A 20 -17.94 19.87 -26.84
N ALA A 21 -17.73 21.14 -27.13
CA ALA A 21 -16.40 21.69 -27.42
C ALA A 21 -15.41 21.50 -26.24
N LEU A 22 -15.86 21.69 -24.98
CA LEU A 22 -15.00 21.52 -23.82
C LEU A 22 -14.67 20.05 -23.56
N THR A 23 -15.60 19.14 -23.84
CA THR A 23 -15.32 17.68 -23.73
C THR A 23 -14.37 17.21 -24.83
N ASP A 24 -14.43 17.76 -26.05
CA ASP A 24 -13.46 17.51 -27.11
C ASP A 24 -12.05 17.95 -26.72
N VAL A 25 -11.92 19.15 -26.15
CA VAL A 25 -10.62 19.63 -25.62
C VAL A 25 -10.11 18.73 -24.52
N ALA A 26 -10.96 18.29 -23.59
CA ALA A 26 -10.57 17.36 -22.54
C ALA A 26 -10.10 16.01 -23.09
N ALA A 27 -10.77 15.49 -24.13
CA ALA A 27 -10.37 14.27 -24.81
C ALA A 27 -9.01 14.43 -25.50
N GLU A 28 -8.74 15.57 -26.14
CA GLU A 28 -7.44 15.86 -26.78
C GLU A 28 -6.30 15.97 -25.75
N ILE A 29 -6.57 16.61 -24.62
CA ILE A 29 -5.61 16.64 -23.51
C ILE A 29 -5.30 15.21 -23.04
N GLY A 30 -6.30 14.33 -22.94
CA GLY A 30 -6.11 12.92 -22.60
C GLY A 30 -5.19 12.19 -23.58
N ARG A 31 -5.37 12.40 -24.88
CA ARG A 31 -4.53 11.83 -25.95
C ARG A 31 -3.08 12.32 -25.88
N THR A 32 -2.90 13.63 -25.75
CA THR A 32 -1.56 14.24 -25.61
C THR A 32 -0.87 13.78 -24.34
N SER A 33 -1.60 13.67 -23.23
CA SER A 33 -1.07 13.14 -21.99
C SER A 33 -0.59 11.70 -22.12
N ALA A 34 -1.30 10.85 -22.86
CA ALA A 34 -0.89 9.48 -23.13
C ALA A 34 0.45 9.40 -23.88
N GLN A 35 0.68 10.28 -24.87
CA GLN A 35 1.95 10.38 -25.59
C GLN A 35 3.12 10.81 -24.67
N LEU A 36 2.88 11.78 -23.79
CA LEU A 36 3.88 12.20 -22.78
C LEU A 36 4.19 11.07 -21.80
N LEU A 37 3.19 10.32 -21.35
CA LEU A 37 3.36 9.18 -20.45
C LEU A 37 4.10 8.02 -21.15
N LEU A 38 3.87 7.80 -22.45
CA LEU A 38 4.68 6.87 -23.24
C LEU A 38 6.16 7.30 -23.27
N THR A 39 6.43 8.57 -23.54
CA THR A 39 7.80 9.11 -23.53
C THR A 39 8.46 8.93 -22.16
N ARG A 40 7.72 9.16 -21.07
CA ARG A 40 8.18 8.90 -19.72
C ARG A 40 8.50 7.41 -19.50
N ALA A 41 7.64 6.49 -19.94
CA ALA A 41 7.86 5.05 -19.83
C ALA A 41 9.13 4.62 -20.59
N GLN A 42 9.32 5.09 -21.84
CA GLN A 42 10.53 4.82 -22.62
C GLN A 42 11.80 5.33 -21.90
N THR A 43 11.75 6.53 -21.34
CA THR A 43 12.86 7.11 -20.57
C THR A 43 13.17 6.29 -19.33
N LEU A 44 12.15 5.83 -18.59
CA LEU A 44 12.35 4.96 -17.41
C LEU A 44 12.95 3.62 -17.80
N HIS A 45 12.51 3.03 -18.90
CA HIS A 45 13.11 1.79 -19.41
C HIS A 45 14.60 1.98 -19.76
N LEU A 46 14.96 3.04 -20.48
CA LEU A 46 16.35 3.35 -20.79
C LEU A 46 17.18 3.57 -19.52
N ALA A 47 16.65 4.31 -18.54
CA ALA A 47 17.33 4.53 -17.27
C ALA A 47 17.55 3.22 -16.49
N TYR A 48 16.54 2.33 -16.48
CA TYR A 48 16.67 1.01 -15.86
C TYR A 48 17.73 0.16 -16.57
N ARG A 49 17.73 0.12 -17.90
CA ARG A 49 18.74 -0.58 -18.69
C ARG A 49 20.16 -0.06 -18.39
N ALA A 50 20.32 1.25 -18.30
CA ALA A 50 21.61 1.85 -17.91
C ALA A 50 22.02 1.47 -16.48
N ALA A 51 21.09 1.45 -15.51
CA ALA A 51 21.38 1.07 -14.13
C ALA A 51 21.87 -0.39 -14.02
N VAL A 52 21.29 -1.30 -14.78
CA VAL A 52 21.67 -2.74 -14.78
C VAL A 52 23.08 -2.96 -15.35
N THR A 53 23.64 -2.04 -16.15
CA THR A 53 25.00 -2.16 -16.66
C THR A 53 26.07 -1.85 -15.61
N VAL A 54 25.70 -1.22 -14.50
CA VAL A 54 26.62 -0.83 -13.42
C VAL A 54 26.19 -1.38 -12.05
N PRO A 55 26.04 -2.71 -11.89
CA PRO A 55 25.48 -3.32 -10.70
C PRO A 55 26.20 -2.96 -9.40
N ASP A 56 27.52 -2.85 -9.44
CA ASP A 56 28.35 -2.50 -8.27
C ASP A 56 28.10 -1.07 -7.75
N ALA A 57 27.52 -0.20 -8.57
CA ALA A 57 27.09 1.12 -8.12
C ALA A 57 25.85 1.04 -7.20
N PHE A 58 25.03 -0.01 -7.32
CA PHE A 58 23.80 -0.16 -6.57
C PHE A 58 23.91 -1.10 -5.36
N ALA A 59 24.77 -2.12 -5.40
CA ALA A 59 25.03 -2.98 -4.26
C ALA A 59 26.41 -3.64 -4.36
N ARG A 60 27.05 -3.82 -3.19
CA ARG A 60 28.27 -4.63 -3.05
C ARG A 60 27.89 -6.00 -2.51
N ALA A 61 28.01 -7.02 -3.34
CA ALA A 61 27.54 -8.38 -3.03
C ALA A 61 28.70 -9.35 -2.71
N LYS A 62 29.73 -8.91 -1.98
CA LYS A 62 31.00 -9.64 -1.80
C LYS A 62 30.89 -11.05 -1.16
N SER A 63 29.80 -11.35 -0.45
CA SER A 63 29.60 -12.62 0.26
C SER A 63 28.31 -13.37 -0.12
N LEU A 64 27.60 -12.92 -1.14
CA LEU A 64 26.33 -13.48 -1.56
C LEU A 64 26.50 -14.42 -2.76
N SER A 65 25.59 -15.39 -2.90
CA SER A 65 25.45 -16.15 -4.11
C SER A 65 25.08 -15.25 -5.29
N ARG A 66 25.33 -15.69 -6.53
CA ARG A 66 25.03 -14.91 -7.74
C ARG A 66 23.57 -14.49 -7.84
N SER A 67 22.63 -15.34 -7.40
CA SER A 67 21.19 -15.03 -7.41
C SER A 67 20.81 -14.01 -6.34
N GLU A 68 21.34 -14.14 -5.13
CA GLU A 68 21.11 -13.17 -4.04
C GLU A 68 21.68 -11.80 -4.38
N ALA A 69 22.90 -11.77 -4.95
CA ALA A 69 23.55 -10.56 -5.43
C ALA A 69 22.70 -9.83 -6.47
N ARG A 70 22.17 -10.55 -7.45
CA ARG A 70 21.28 -10.00 -8.47
C ARG A 70 20.01 -9.44 -7.84
N THR A 71 19.37 -10.18 -6.97
CA THR A 71 18.14 -9.74 -6.26
C THR A 71 18.40 -8.47 -5.43
N LEU A 72 19.55 -8.37 -4.78
CA LEU A 72 19.92 -7.19 -4.01
C LEU A 72 20.14 -5.97 -4.89
N VAL A 73 20.83 -6.12 -6.04
CA VAL A 73 21.03 -5.05 -7.03
C VAL A 73 19.68 -4.57 -7.57
N GLU A 74 18.82 -5.46 -8.03
CA GLU A 74 17.50 -5.13 -8.56
C GLU A 74 16.64 -4.39 -7.52
N ARG A 75 16.69 -4.82 -6.25
CA ARG A 75 16.01 -4.15 -5.14
C ARG A 75 16.55 -2.74 -4.89
N SER A 76 17.87 -2.57 -4.92
CA SER A 76 18.53 -1.28 -4.75
C SER A 76 18.18 -0.31 -5.89
N ILE A 77 18.19 -0.77 -7.14
CA ILE A 77 17.77 0.02 -8.30
C ILE A 77 16.31 0.46 -8.13
N ARG A 78 15.41 -0.46 -7.79
CA ARG A 78 13.98 -0.15 -7.57
C ARG A 78 13.79 0.91 -6.48
N ALA A 79 14.50 0.77 -5.36
CA ALA A 79 14.47 1.73 -4.27
C ALA A 79 14.94 3.14 -4.70
N GLU A 80 15.99 3.23 -5.53
CA GLU A 80 16.46 4.51 -6.10
C GLU A 80 15.39 5.17 -6.97
N PHE A 81 14.75 4.40 -7.87
CA PHE A 81 13.67 4.89 -8.71
C PHE A 81 12.45 5.31 -7.87
N ALA A 82 12.06 4.50 -6.87
CA ALA A 82 10.97 4.80 -5.96
C ALA A 82 11.19 6.13 -5.24
N ALA A 83 12.37 6.32 -4.69
CA ALA A 83 12.75 7.55 -3.98
C ALA A 83 12.76 8.77 -4.91
N LYS A 84 13.23 8.61 -6.15
CA LYS A 84 13.29 9.70 -7.14
C LYS A 84 11.93 10.08 -7.69
N LEU A 85 11.07 9.09 -7.94
CA LEU A 85 9.73 9.28 -8.47
C LEU A 85 8.69 9.59 -7.38
N ARG A 86 9.06 9.49 -6.11
CA ARG A 86 8.17 9.62 -4.95
C ARG A 86 7.00 8.62 -4.98
N LEU A 87 7.29 7.39 -5.40
CA LEU A 87 6.36 6.28 -5.45
C LEU A 87 6.71 5.24 -4.38
N SER A 88 5.75 4.39 -4.03
CA SER A 88 6.05 3.17 -3.29
C SER A 88 6.88 2.21 -4.17
N GLU A 89 7.67 1.32 -3.57
CA GLU A 89 8.44 0.33 -4.34
C GLU A 89 7.54 -0.57 -5.21
N ARG A 90 6.35 -0.93 -4.70
CA ARG A 90 5.38 -1.71 -5.48
C ARG A 90 4.86 -0.95 -6.70
N ALA A 91 4.50 0.33 -6.54
CA ALA A 91 4.08 1.16 -7.66
C ALA A 91 5.23 1.36 -8.66
N THR A 92 6.45 1.52 -8.17
CA THR A 92 7.65 1.63 -9.03
C THR A 92 7.89 0.35 -9.82
N GLU A 93 7.76 -0.81 -9.21
CA GLU A 93 7.88 -2.11 -9.88
C GLU A 93 6.87 -2.23 -11.03
N THR A 94 5.60 -1.88 -10.77
CA THR A 94 4.55 -1.87 -11.81
C THR A 94 4.89 -0.90 -12.95
N VAL A 95 5.30 0.32 -12.64
CA VAL A 95 5.67 1.33 -13.66
C VAL A 95 6.87 0.89 -14.50
N LEU A 96 7.88 0.29 -13.88
CA LEU A 96 9.06 -0.22 -14.61
C LEU A 96 8.71 -1.43 -15.48
N GLU A 97 7.86 -2.34 -14.98
CA GLU A 97 7.40 -3.49 -15.77
C GLU A 97 6.53 -3.07 -16.96
N HIS A 98 5.59 -2.12 -16.76
CA HIS A 98 4.81 -1.57 -17.88
C HIS A 98 5.72 -0.86 -18.91
N ALA A 99 6.71 -0.11 -18.45
CA ALA A 99 7.68 0.54 -19.32
C ALA A 99 8.47 -0.47 -20.16
N ARG A 100 8.93 -1.56 -19.55
CA ARG A 100 9.61 -2.66 -20.24
C ARG A 100 8.70 -3.30 -21.30
N LEU A 101 7.48 -3.67 -20.90
CA LEU A 101 6.51 -4.31 -21.80
C LEU A 101 6.20 -3.44 -23.01
N LEU A 102 5.91 -2.15 -22.83
CA LEU A 102 5.64 -1.22 -23.93
C LEU A 102 6.82 -1.08 -24.89
N VAL A 103 8.05 -1.13 -24.38
CA VAL A 103 9.23 -0.96 -25.24
C VAL A 103 9.63 -2.28 -25.92
N GLU A 104 9.59 -3.40 -25.22
CA GLU A 104 10.15 -4.67 -25.69
C GLU A 104 9.09 -5.61 -26.30
N ASP A 105 7.88 -5.68 -25.72
CA ASP A 105 6.94 -6.77 -25.98
C ASP A 105 5.62 -6.33 -26.65
N LEU A 106 5.24 -5.04 -26.58
CA LEU A 106 3.92 -4.54 -26.99
C LEU A 106 4.02 -3.42 -28.05
N PRO A 107 4.56 -3.71 -29.25
CA PRO A 107 4.77 -2.70 -30.29
C PRO A 107 3.48 -2.09 -30.84
N CYS A 108 2.38 -2.85 -30.95
CA CYS A 108 1.09 -2.37 -31.47
C CYS A 108 0.44 -1.39 -30.46
N THR A 109 0.36 -1.76 -29.19
CA THR A 109 -0.12 -0.88 -28.11
C THR A 109 0.72 0.40 -28.03
N ARG A 110 2.05 0.28 -28.15
CA ARG A 110 2.97 1.43 -28.17
C ARG A 110 2.70 2.35 -29.36
N ALA A 111 2.46 1.81 -30.54
CA ALA A 111 2.13 2.59 -31.74
C ALA A 111 0.83 3.40 -31.54
N LEU A 112 -0.22 2.77 -31.04
CA LEU A 112 -1.49 3.45 -30.75
C LEU A 112 -1.34 4.59 -29.74
N LEU A 113 -0.51 4.42 -28.70
CA LEU A 113 -0.17 5.49 -27.75
C LEU A 113 0.58 6.64 -28.43
N ALA A 114 1.57 6.33 -29.28
CA ALA A 114 2.35 7.33 -30.01
C ALA A 114 1.47 8.14 -30.99
N GLU A 115 0.47 7.51 -31.59
CA GLU A 115 -0.49 8.13 -32.47
C GLU A 115 -1.62 8.89 -31.75
N GLY A 116 -1.67 8.81 -30.40
CA GLY A 116 -2.77 9.40 -29.62
C GLY A 116 -4.13 8.72 -29.80
N ARG A 117 -4.13 7.47 -30.26
CA ARG A 117 -5.35 6.67 -30.51
C ARG A 117 -5.75 5.80 -29.32
N LEU A 118 -4.90 5.71 -28.30
CA LEU A 118 -5.15 4.95 -27.08
C LEU A 118 -4.89 5.82 -25.86
N LEU A 119 -5.79 5.78 -24.89
CA LEU A 119 -5.59 6.44 -23.61
C LEU A 119 -4.63 5.62 -22.73
N TRP A 120 -3.93 6.32 -21.83
CA TRP A 120 -2.96 5.70 -20.93
C TRP A 120 -3.58 4.59 -20.06
N ASP A 121 -4.76 4.83 -19.47
CA ASP A 121 -5.45 3.86 -18.62
C ASP A 121 -5.75 2.54 -19.36
N SER A 122 -6.08 2.61 -20.64
CA SER A 122 -6.27 1.42 -21.47
C SER A 122 -4.97 0.66 -21.69
N SER A 123 -3.86 1.37 -21.91
CA SER A 123 -2.54 0.74 -22.05
C SER A 123 -2.07 0.07 -20.76
N GLU A 124 -2.36 0.65 -19.58
CA GLU A 124 -2.06 0.00 -18.29
C GLU A 124 -2.79 -1.33 -18.14
N ILE A 125 -4.04 -1.41 -18.58
CA ILE A 125 -4.82 -2.68 -18.57
C ILE A 125 -4.18 -3.71 -19.50
N VAL A 126 -3.76 -3.32 -20.72
CA VAL A 126 -3.06 -4.21 -21.65
C VAL A 126 -1.73 -4.68 -21.04
N CYS A 127 -0.91 -3.77 -20.51
CA CYS A 127 0.36 -4.10 -19.86
C CYS A 127 0.18 -5.05 -18.67
N ALA A 128 -0.75 -4.74 -17.77
CA ALA A 128 -1.02 -5.58 -16.60
C ALA A 128 -1.46 -7.00 -16.99
N THR A 129 -2.21 -7.14 -18.08
CA THR A 129 -2.63 -8.45 -18.59
C THR A 129 -1.45 -9.16 -19.28
N ALA A 130 -0.69 -8.47 -20.12
CA ALA A 130 0.47 -9.02 -20.83
C ALA A 130 1.57 -9.49 -19.86
N ALA A 131 1.75 -8.81 -18.72
CA ALA A 131 2.68 -9.21 -17.66
C ALA A 131 2.42 -10.63 -17.14
N THR A 132 1.18 -11.10 -17.21
CA THR A 132 0.78 -12.45 -16.77
C THR A 132 0.94 -13.52 -17.85
N LEU A 133 1.29 -13.13 -19.07
CA LEU A 133 1.51 -14.06 -20.19
C LEU A 133 2.99 -14.44 -20.35
N PRO A 134 3.28 -15.67 -20.77
CA PRO A 134 4.59 -16.04 -21.23
C PRO A 134 5.09 -15.10 -22.35
N PRO A 135 6.42 -14.84 -22.44
CA PRO A 135 6.94 -13.94 -23.47
C PRO A 135 6.53 -14.31 -24.89
N GLY A 136 6.48 -15.60 -25.24
CA GLY A 136 6.10 -16.08 -26.57
C GLY A 136 4.66 -15.75 -26.99
N SER A 137 3.75 -15.57 -26.02
CA SER A 137 2.34 -15.26 -26.29
C SER A 137 2.05 -13.77 -26.38
N ARG A 138 2.97 -12.88 -25.94
CA ARG A 138 2.72 -11.44 -25.80
C ARG A 138 2.49 -10.71 -27.12
N ALA A 139 3.27 -11.05 -28.15
CA ALA A 139 3.14 -10.39 -29.46
C ALA A 139 1.75 -10.60 -30.07
N ARG A 140 1.27 -11.86 -30.09
CA ARG A 140 -0.07 -12.16 -30.59
C ARG A 140 -1.17 -11.56 -29.74
N PHE A 141 -0.97 -11.49 -28.43
CA PHE A 141 -1.89 -10.81 -27.52
C PHE A 141 -1.95 -9.31 -27.80
N ASP A 142 -0.79 -8.66 -28.03
CA ASP A 142 -0.70 -7.23 -28.33
C ASP A 142 -1.45 -6.87 -29.61
N GLU A 143 -1.27 -7.64 -30.70
CA GLU A 143 -2.00 -7.47 -31.96
C GLU A 143 -3.51 -7.46 -31.73
N ARG A 144 -4.03 -8.49 -31.05
CA ARG A 144 -5.48 -8.64 -30.83
C ARG A 144 -6.03 -7.61 -29.83
N ALA A 145 -5.26 -7.23 -28.81
CA ALA A 145 -5.66 -6.21 -27.87
C ALA A 145 -5.70 -4.82 -28.54
N ALA A 146 -4.73 -4.52 -29.40
CA ALA A 146 -4.65 -3.26 -30.14
C ALA A 146 -5.80 -3.06 -31.15
N GLU A 147 -6.35 -4.14 -31.72
CA GLU A 147 -7.52 -4.08 -32.60
C GLU A 147 -8.77 -3.53 -31.89
N VAL A 148 -8.96 -3.84 -30.61
CA VAL A 148 -10.20 -3.54 -29.89
C VAL A 148 -10.05 -2.39 -28.89
N ALA A 149 -8.85 -2.13 -28.40
CA ALA A 149 -8.61 -1.18 -27.31
C ALA A 149 -9.04 0.27 -27.61
N PRO A 150 -8.92 0.81 -28.85
CA PRO A 150 -9.36 2.16 -29.17
C PRO A 150 -10.88 2.35 -29.14
N GLU A 151 -11.65 1.27 -29.35
CA GLU A 151 -13.10 1.31 -29.56
C GLU A 151 -13.93 1.07 -28.30
N VAL A 152 -13.28 0.77 -27.17
CA VAL A 152 -13.96 0.37 -25.94
C VAL A 152 -13.48 1.16 -24.72
N THR A 153 -14.34 1.26 -23.71
CA THR A 153 -13.95 1.86 -22.43
C THR A 153 -12.96 0.96 -21.69
N PRO A 154 -12.12 1.52 -20.78
CA PRO A 154 -11.20 0.73 -19.96
C PRO A 154 -11.87 -0.42 -19.18
N THR A 155 -13.10 -0.21 -18.72
CA THR A 155 -13.88 -1.25 -18.00
C THR A 155 -14.28 -2.41 -18.93
N GLN A 156 -14.68 -2.12 -20.17
CA GLN A 156 -14.98 -3.14 -21.17
C GLN A 156 -13.71 -3.86 -21.62
N LEU A 157 -12.63 -3.10 -21.88
CA LEU A 157 -11.33 -3.63 -22.28
C LEU A 157 -10.81 -4.68 -21.29
N ARG A 158 -10.90 -4.41 -20.00
CA ARG A 158 -10.45 -5.36 -18.95
C ARG A 158 -11.06 -6.75 -19.10
N ARG A 159 -12.35 -6.83 -19.45
CA ARG A 159 -13.04 -8.11 -19.67
C ARG A 159 -12.59 -8.79 -20.96
N ILE A 160 -12.37 -8.02 -22.02
CA ILE A 160 -11.95 -8.53 -23.34
C ILE A 160 -10.54 -9.09 -23.25
N VAL A 161 -9.58 -8.32 -22.72
CA VAL A 161 -8.19 -8.77 -22.63
C VAL A 161 -8.00 -9.93 -21.67
N ALA A 162 -8.86 -10.07 -20.63
CA ALA A 162 -8.85 -11.24 -19.76
C ALA A 162 -9.21 -12.52 -20.52
N ARG A 163 -10.19 -12.46 -21.45
CA ARG A 163 -10.53 -13.58 -22.33
C ARG A 163 -9.41 -13.87 -23.34
N LEU A 164 -8.88 -12.86 -24.01
CA LEU A 164 -7.75 -13.00 -24.95
C LEU A 164 -6.55 -13.64 -24.25
N ARG A 165 -6.25 -13.25 -23.02
CA ARG A 165 -5.20 -13.85 -22.21
C ARG A 165 -5.44 -15.35 -22.00
N ASP A 166 -6.65 -15.75 -21.65
CA ASP A 166 -6.95 -17.17 -21.39
C ASP A 166 -6.90 -18.01 -22.65
N GLU A 167 -7.26 -17.46 -23.80
CA GLU A 167 -7.17 -18.10 -25.11
C GLU A 167 -5.71 -18.28 -25.60
N MET A 168 -4.82 -17.36 -25.22
CA MET A 168 -3.44 -17.32 -25.71
C MET A 168 -2.42 -17.86 -24.74
N HIS A 169 -2.83 -18.22 -23.54
CA HIS A 169 -1.91 -18.73 -22.52
C HIS A 169 -1.56 -20.20 -22.84
N GLU A 170 -0.26 -20.47 -23.03
CA GLU A 170 0.25 -21.80 -23.38
C GLU A 170 -0.03 -22.86 -22.30
N GLU A 171 -0.03 -22.43 -21.02
CA GLU A 171 -0.28 -23.32 -19.90
C GLU A 171 -1.79 -23.44 -19.61
N PRO A 172 -2.30 -24.68 -19.42
CA PRO A 172 -3.70 -24.92 -19.10
C PRO A 172 -4.17 -24.17 -17.85
N LEU A 173 -5.41 -23.67 -17.88
CA LEU A 173 -6.02 -22.92 -16.76
C LEU A 173 -5.95 -23.69 -15.43
N THR A 174 -6.11 -25.01 -15.46
CA THR A 174 -6.03 -25.88 -14.28
C THR A 174 -4.69 -25.75 -13.55
N GLN A 175 -3.57 -25.79 -14.30
CA GLN A 175 -2.23 -25.68 -13.71
C GLN A 175 -1.98 -24.27 -13.18
N ARG A 176 -2.41 -23.24 -13.93
CA ARG A 176 -2.34 -21.84 -13.49
C ARG A 176 -3.14 -21.60 -12.21
N HIS A 177 -4.33 -22.20 -12.10
CA HIS A 177 -5.16 -22.13 -10.92
C HIS A 177 -4.50 -22.75 -9.69
N VAL A 178 -3.84 -23.92 -9.84
CA VAL A 178 -3.10 -24.58 -8.74
C VAL A 178 -2.03 -23.63 -8.18
N ARG A 179 -1.28 -22.94 -9.03
CA ARG A 179 -0.29 -21.94 -8.58
C ARG A 179 -0.95 -20.71 -7.95
N ALA A 180 -1.94 -20.15 -8.60
CA ALA A 180 -2.63 -18.96 -8.10
C ALA A 180 -3.27 -19.18 -6.70
N ARG A 181 -3.66 -20.42 -6.40
CA ARG A 181 -4.13 -20.76 -5.05
C ARG A 181 -3.05 -20.64 -3.97
N GLN A 182 -1.77 -20.64 -4.32
CA GLN A 182 -0.67 -20.46 -3.35
C GLN A 182 -0.55 -18.99 -2.92
N ASP A 183 -1.04 -18.06 -3.73
CA ASP A 183 -1.02 -16.61 -3.46
C ASP A 183 -2.21 -16.12 -2.62
N ARG A 184 -3.03 -17.04 -2.09
CA ARG A 184 -4.14 -16.68 -1.20
C ARG A 184 -3.63 -15.85 -0.03
N ALA A 185 -4.30 -14.73 0.22
CA ALA A 185 -3.88 -13.79 1.25
C ALA A 185 -5.08 -13.00 1.79
N VAL A 186 -4.92 -12.51 3.01
CA VAL A 186 -5.83 -11.54 3.63
C VAL A 186 -4.99 -10.33 4.04
N TRP A 187 -5.49 -9.14 3.73
CA TRP A 187 -4.84 -7.89 4.16
C TRP A 187 -5.87 -6.81 4.48
N VAL A 188 -5.45 -5.83 5.24
CA VAL A 188 -6.26 -4.65 5.58
C VAL A 188 -5.68 -3.45 4.86
N SER A 189 -6.56 -2.64 4.25
CA SER A 189 -6.23 -1.35 3.66
C SER A 189 -6.88 -0.26 4.50
N PRO A 190 -6.10 0.65 5.11
CA PRO A 190 -6.66 1.79 5.83
C PRO A 190 -7.42 2.72 4.88
N GLU A 191 -8.57 3.23 5.36
CA GLU A 191 -9.39 4.24 4.70
C GLU A 191 -9.46 5.52 5.57
N ILE A 192 -10.19 6.50 5.14
CA ILE A 192 -10.42 7.73 5.93
C ILE A 192 -11.45 7.48 7.03
N ASP A 193 -11.54 8.41 7.99
CA ASP A 193 -12.57 8.48 9.03
C ASP A 193 -12.71 7.21 9.90
N GLY A 194 -11.59 6.55 10.19
CA GLY A 194 -11.58 5.35 11.05
C GLY A 194 -12.09 4.09 10.38
N MET A 195 -12.25 4.09 9.05
CA MET A 195 -12.69 2.93 8.27
C MET A 195 -11.51 2.16 7.68
N ALA A 196 -11.72 0.88 7.39
CA ALA A 196 -10.74 0.05 6.71
C ALA A 196 -11.42 -0.93 5.76
N THR A 197 -10.75 -1.25 4.65
CA THR A 197 -11.17 -2.31 3.75
C THR A 197 -10.43 -3.61 4.10
N LEU A 198 -11.19 -4.66 4.46
CA LEU A 198 -10.66 -6.02 4.58
C LEU A 198 -10.72 -6.70 3.22
N CYS A 199 -9.57 -7.08 2.70
CA CYS A 199 -9.44 -7.74 1.40
C CYS A 199 -9.01 -9.19 1.58
N ALA A 200 -9.61 -10.09 0.80
CA ALA A 200 -9.23 -11.49 0.75
C ALA A 200 -9.06 -11.94 -0.71
N LEU A 201 -7.88 -12.47 -1.05
CA LEU A 201 -7.64 -13.15 -2.33
C LEU A 201 -7.89 -14.64 -2.13
N LEU A 202 -8.98 -15.12 -2.70
CA LEU A 202 -9.48 -16.50 -2.56
C LEU A 202 -9.75 -17.12 -3.93
N PRO A 203 -9.88 -18.46 -4.03
CA PRO A 203 -10.45 -19.09 -5.21
C PRO A 203 -11.85 -18.49 -5.51
N ALA A 204 -12.13 -18.24 -6.79
CA ALA A 204 -13.37 -17.57 -7.19
C ALA A 204 -14.65 -18.25 -6.67
N PRO A 205 -14.79 -19.60 -6.64
CA PRO A 205 -15.96 -20.26 -6.06
C PRO A 205 -16.15 -19.93 -4.58
N ASP A 206 -15.05 -19.89 -3.80
CA ASP A 206 -15.11 -19.60 -2.36
C ASP A 206 -15.52 -18.13 -2.14
N ALA A 207 -14.91 -17.19 -2.87
CA ALA A 207 -15.25 -15.77 -2.78
C ALA A 207 -16.71 -15.50 -3.16
N MET A 208 -17.19 -16.10 -4.24
CA MET A 208 -18.59 -15.98 -4.69
C MET A 208 -19.56 -16.63 -3.70
N GLY A 209 -19.22 -17.79 -3.14
CA GLY A 209 -20.04 -18.46 -2.13
C GLY A 209 -20.17 -17.65 -0.84
N ILE A 210 -19.06 -17.04 -0.37
CA ILE A 210 -19.06 -16.14 0.78
C ILE A 210 -19.96 -14.91 0.50
N ALA A 211 -19.74 -14.25 -0.64
CA ALA A 211 -20.51 -13.07 -1.01
C ALA A 211 -22.02 -13.36 -1.12
N GLU A 212 -22.38 -14.49 -1.70
CA GLU A 212 -23.78 -14.91 -1.86
C GLU A 212 -24.43 -15.27 -0.50
N ARG A 213 -23.67 -15.95 0.38
CA ARG A 213 -24.17 -16.25 1.74
C ARG A 213 -24.44 -14.98 2.53
N VAL A 214 -23.50 -14.02 2.50
CA VAL A 214 -23.65 -12.71 3.16
C VAL A 214 -24.85 -11.94 2.59
N ASP A 215 -25.00 -11.92 1.27
CA ASP A 215 -26.13 -11.25 0.59
C ASP A 215 -27.47 -11.84 1.00
N ARG A 216 -27.58 -13.16 1.06
CA ARG A 216 -28.80 -13.86 1.41
C ARG A 216 -29.22 -13.59 2.86
N ILE A 217 -28.27 -13.65 3.81
CA ILE A 217 -28.54 -13.34 5.23
C ILE A 217 -28.96 -11.87 5.37
N ALA A 218 -28.25 -10.95 4.74
CA ALA A 218 -28.56 -9.53 4.80
C ALA A 218 -29.97 -9.20 4.23
N ARG A 219 -30.38 -9.87 3.16
CA ARG A 219 -31.72 -9.72 2.61
C ARG A 219 -32.80 -10.25 3.57
N SER A 220 -32.59 -11.41 4.20
CA SER A 220 -33.50 -11.93 5.18
C SER A 220 -33.73 -10.96 6.34
N LEU A 221 -32.63 -10.40 6.90
CA LEU A 221 -32.75 -9.42 7.98
C LEU A 221 -33.49 -8.15 7.55
N ARG A 222 -33.31 -7.70 6.33
CA ARG A 222 -34.02 -6.54 5.80
C ARG A 222 -35.50 -6.82 5.58
N ASP A 223 -35.83 -7.98 5.08
CA ASP A 223 -37.23 -8.41 4.89
C ASP A 223 -37.98 -8.55 6.23
N ASP A 224 -37.24 -8.84 7.31
CA ASP A 224 -37.74 -8.88 8.69
C ASP A 224 -37.91 -7.48 9.33
N GLY A 225 -37.65 -6.40 8.58
CA GLY A 225 -37.92 -5.02 8.99
C GLY A 225 -36.75 -4.25 9.53
N ASP A 226 -35.51 -4.70 9.31
CA ASP A 226 -34.29 -3.94 9.69
C ASP A 226 -34.14 -2.66 8.86
N GLU A 227 -33.97 -1.52 9.53
CA GLU A 227 -33.91 -0.20 8.90
C GLU A 227 -32.54 0.11 8.22
N ARG A 228 -31.50 -0.68 8.48
CA ARG A 228 -30.17 -0.49 7.86
C ARG A 228 -30.25 -0.74 6.36
N THR A 229 -29.36 -0.06 5.61
CA THR A 229 -29.22 -0.34 4.16
C THR A 229 -28.66 -1.76 3.93
N LEU A 230 -29.00 -2.35 2.79
CA LEU A 230 -28.49 -3.69 2.44
C LEU A 230 -26.94 -3.76 2.45
N ALA A 231 -26.26 -2.66 2.12
CA ALA A 231 -24.81 -2.58 2.17
C ALA A 231 -24.28 -2.64 3.61
N GLN A 232 -24.91 -1.91 4.54
CA GLN A 232 -24.58 -1.96 5.97
C GLN A 232 -24.84 -3.36 6.54
N LEU A 233 -25.99 -3.93 6.27
CA LEU A 233 -26.32 -5.30 6.71
C LEU A 233 -25.30 -6.33 6.21
N LYS A 234 -24.83 -6.23 4.97
CA LYS A 234 -23.77 -7.12 4.45
C LYS A 234 -22.45 -6.97 5.21
N ALA A 235 -22.07 -5.74 5.55
CA ALA A 235 -20.86 -5.47 6.30
C ALA A 235 -20.95 -6.01 7.74
N ASP A 236 -22.10 -5.79 8.40
CA ASP A 236 -22.34 -6.26 9.75
C ASP A 236 -22.39 -7.79 9.81
N VAL A 237 -23.13 -8.43 8.90
CA VAL A 237 -23.20 -9.91 8.79
C VAL A 237 -21.82 -10.52 8.56
N LEU A 238 -20.98 -9.92 7.68
CA LEU A 238 -19.62 -10.40 7.46
C LEU A 238 -18.79 -10.28 8.74
N THR A 239 -18.92 -9.16 9.45
CA THR A 239 -18.21 -8.90 10.70
C THR A 239 -18.60 -9.91 11.78
N ASP A 240 -19.89 -10.15 11.98
CA ASP A 240 -20.39 -11.09 12.97
C ASP A 240 -19.94 -12.53 12.67
N LEU A 241 -20.08 -12.96 11.41
CA LEU A 241 -19.63 -14.29 10.99
C LEU A 241 -18.11 -14.52 11.21
N LEU A 242 -17.29 -13.49 11.07
CA LEU A 242 -15.84 -13.59 11.23
C LEU A 242 -15.38 -13.42 12.68
N ARG A 243 -16.12 -12.67 13.51
CA ARG A 243 -15.77 -12.48 14.92
C ARG A 243 -16.21 -13.65 15.79
N ASP A 244 -17.40 -14.20 15.53
CA ASP A 244 -18.06 -15.20 16.35
C ASP A 244 -18.09 -16.59 15.70
N GLY A 245 -17.60 -16.71 14.47
CA GLY A 245 -17.54 -17.98 13.73
C GLY A 245 -16.36 -18.87 14.14
N ASP A 246 -16.62 -20.16 14.16
CA ASP A 246 -15.60 -21.19 14.39
C ASP A 246 -14.83 -21.53 13.11
N ILE A 247 -13.57 -21.94 13.27
CA ILE A 247 -12.77 -22.47 12.15
C ILE A 247 -13.28 -23.87 11.83
N ALA A 248 -13.45 -24.20 10.56
CA ALA A 248 -13.88 -25.55 10.14
C ALA A 248 -12.97 -26.63 10.75
N GLY A 249 -13.58 -27.57 11.44
CA GLY A 249 -12.88 -28.63 12.20
C GLY A 249 -12.54 -28.28 13.65
N THR A 250 -12.92 -27.10 14.15
CA THR A 250 -12.70 -26.68 15.54
C THR A 250 -13.98 -26.66 16.35
N THR A 251 -15.15 -26.59 15.71
CA THR A 251 -16.43 -26.74 16.39
C THR A 251 -16.59 -28.21 16.80
N PRO A 252 -16.87 -28.53 18.07
CA PRO A 252 -17.20 -29.89 18.45
C PRO A 252 -18.43 -30.34 17.66
N ALA A 253 -18.21 -31.26 16.73
CA ALA A 253 -19.35 -31.96 16.12
C ALA A 253 -20.03 -32.73 17.24
N GLY A 254 -21.32 -32.45 17.51
CA GLY A 254 -22.08 -33.23 18.48
C GLY A 254 -21.89 -34.72 18.16
N ASP A 255 -21.56 -35.53 19.17
CA ASP A 255 -21.49 -36.99 19.23
C ASP A 255 -20.73 -37.75 18.10
N GLY A 256 -19.92 -37.11 17.25
CA GLY A 256 -19.04 -37.75 16.29
C GLY A 256 -17.61 -37.95 16.80
N PRO A 257 -16.78 -38.82 16.15
CA PRO A 257 -15.37 -38.98 16.51
C PRO A 257 -14.66 -37.62 16.34
N GLN A 258 -14.15 -37.08 17.45
CA GLN A 258 -13.40 -35.83 17.48
C GLN A 258 -12.14 -35.98 16.62
N LEU A 259 -12.13 -35.35 15.47
CA LEU A 259 -10.90 -35.05 14.75
C LEU A 259 -10.10 -34.08 15.64
N SER A 260 -8.83 -34.36 15.87
CA SER A 260 -7.94 -33.49 16.67
C SER A 260 -8.03 -32.05 16.14
N PRO A 261 -8.46 -31.09 16.95
CA PRO A 261 -8.64 -29.73 16.44
C PRO A 261 -7.28 -29.12 16.08
N SER A 262 -7.17 -28.66 14.86
CA SER A 262 -6.07 -27.75 14.45
C SER A 262 -6.26 -26.34 15.02
N TYR A 263 -7.12 -26.18 16.01
CA TYR A 263 -7.45 -24.94 16.69
C TYR A 263 -6.43 -24.67 17.81
N VAL A 264 -5.89 -23.46 17.82
CA VAL A 264 -5.15 -22.95 18.96
C VAL A 264 -6.11 -22.10 19.80
N PRO A 265 -6.65 -22.66 20.91
CA PRO A 265 -7.57 -21.92 21.75
C PRO A 265 -6.88 -20.71 22.36
N GLY A 266 -7.58 -19.58 22.40
CA GLY A 266 -7.11 -18.38 23.09
C GLY A 266 -6.26 -17.43 22.28
N ILE A 267 -6.09 -17.61 20.96
CA ILE A 267 -5.56 -16.54 20.11
C ILE A 267 -6.64 -15.45 20.00
N ARG A 268 -6.46 -14.42 20.82
CA ARG A 268 -7.21 -13.18 20.68
C ARG A 268 -6.44 -12.26 19.74
N ALA A 269 -7.17 -11.50 18.92
CA ALA A 269 -6.55 -10.45 18.14
C ALA A 269 -5.85 -9.45 19.09
N GLU A 270 -4.54 -9.30 18.95
CA GLU A 270 -3.79 -8.27 19.67
C GLU A 270 -3.82 -7.00 18.82
N VAL A 271 -4.51 -6.01 19.32
CA VAL A 271 -4.62 -4.69 18.71
C VAL A 271 -3.81 -3.72 19.55
N ARG A 272 -2.79 -3.08 18.96
CA ARG A 272 -1.98 -2.08 19.63
C ARG A 272 -2.55 -0.69 19.38
N LEU A 273 -2.90 -0.01 20.48
CA LEU A 273 -3.48 1.33 20.46
C LEU A 273 -2.59 2.28 21.28
N THR A 274 -2.29 3.45 20.74
CA THR A 274 -1.60 4.54 21.43
C THR A 274 -2.55 5.73 21.56
N LEU A 275 -2.82 6.14 22.81
CA LEU A 275 -3.69 7.28 23.09
C LEU A 275 -3.19 8.05 24.31
N ALA A 276 -3.57 9.34 24.41
CA ALA A 276 -3.26 10.14 25.58
C ALA A 276 -4.05 9.63 26.80
N ALA A 277 -3.49 9.75 28.00
CA ALA A 277 -4.16 9.35 29.23
C ALA A 277 -5.44 10.18 29.47
N SER A 278 -5.43 11.48 29.10
CA SER A 278 -6.59 12.37 29.15
C SER A 278 -7.73 11.89 28.24
N THR A 279 -7.41 11.42 27.04
CA THR A 279 -8.38 10.85 26.10
C THR A 279 -8.95 9.53 26.64
N ALA A 280 -8.11 8.68 27.23
CA ALA A 280 -8.54 7.39 27.79
C ALA A 280 -9.56 7.55 28.92
N VAL A 281 -9.41 8.59 29.76
CA VAL A 281 -10.33 8.89 30.85
C VAL A 281 -11.45 9.87 30.50
N GLY A 282 -11.54 10.28 29.23
CA GLY A 282 -12.64 11.13 28.74
C GLY A 282 -12.50 12.62 29.07
N LEU A 283 -11.28 13.11 29.36
CA LEU A 283 -11.03 14.53 29.60
C LEU A 283 -10.86 15.35 28.30
N ASP A 284 -10.59 14.69 27.20
CA ASP A 284 -10.54 15.27 25.87
C ASP A 284 -10.95 14.23 24.80
N ASP A 285 -11.10 14.67 23.56
CA ASP A 285 -11.43 13.84 22.40
C ASP A 285 -10.30 13.80 21.36
N ALA A 286 -9.04 13.85 21.83
CA ALA A 286 -7.89 13.69 20.94
C ALA A 286 -7.91 12.31 20.27
N PRO A 287 -7.58 12.23 18.95
CA PRO A 287 -7.55 10.95 18.25
C PRO A 287 -6.48 10.01 18.83
N ALA A 288 -6.73 8.71 18.75
CA ALA A 288 -5.77 7.66 19.07
C ALA A 288 -5.10 7.11 17.82
N ASP A 289 -3.91 6.52 17.96
CA ASP A 289 -3.19 5.85 16.89
C ASP A 289 -3.33 4.33 17.02
N LEU A 290 -3.85 3.69 15.97
CA LEU A 290 -4.00 2.25 15.85
C LEU A 290 -2.84 1.71 14.99
N ASP A 291 -1.97 0.88 15.57
CA ASP A 291 -0.77 0.36 14.89
C ASP A 291 -1.11 -0.35 13.56
N GLY A 292 -0.51 0.16 12.49
CA GLY A 292 -0.73 -0.35 11.14
C GLY A 292 -1.94 0.22 10.40
N TYR A 293 -2.73 1.07 11.08
CA TYR A 293 -3.87 1.75 10.48
C TYR A 293 -3.68 3.27 10.46
N GLY A 294 -3.40 3.90 11.60
CA GLY A 294 -3.31 5.34 11.79
C GLY A 294 -4.35 5.87 12.79
N LEU A 295 -4.80 7.09 12.59
CA LEU A 295 -5.67 7.77 13.54
C LEU A 295 -7.11 7.24 13.53
N ILE A 296 -7.64 6.97 14.73
CA ILE A 296 -9.04 6.60 14.96
C ILE A 296 -9.71 7.58 15.95
N PRO A 297 -11.05 7.73 15.90
CA PRO A 297 -11.80 8.57 16.83
C PRO A 297 -11.63 8.14 18.30
N ALA A 298 -11.71 9.10 19.21
CA ALA A 298 -11.52 8.89 20.64
C ALA A 298 -12.57 7.97 21.27
N ASP A 299 -13.82 8.02 20.82
CA ASP A 299 -14.90 7.15 21.30
C ASP A 299 -14.67 5.69 20.92
N LEU A 300 -14.22 5.44 19.69
CA LEU A 300 -13.83 4.10 19.23
C LEU A 300 -12.62 3.57 20.04
N ALA A 301 -11.64 4.43 20.28
CA ALA A 301 -10.48 4.09 21.09
C ALA A 301 -10.87 3.73 22.53
N ARG A 302 -11.76 4.51 23.17
CA ARG A 302 -12.29 4.21 24.51
C ARG A 302 -13.08 2.91 24.56
N ALA A 303 -13.87 2.61 23.52
CA ALA A 303 -14.58 1.34 23.41
C ALA A 303 -13.63 0.14 23.35
N LEU A 304 -12.52 0.26 22.58
CA LEU A 304 -11.47 -0.78 22.55
C LEU A 304 -10.77 -0.93 23.90
N VAL A 305 -10.50 0.16 24.61
CA VAL A 305 -9.92 0.16 25.95
C VAL A 305 -10.84 -0.54 26.96
N ALA A 306 -12.15 -0.34 26.88
CA ALA A 306 -13.14 -0.93 27.79
C ALA A 306 -13.27 -2.46 27.63
N THR A 307 -12.89 -3.04 26.50
CA THR A 307 -13.02 -4.48 26.22
C THR A 307 -11.90 -5.36 26.81
N GLY A 308 -11.08 -4.85 27.71
CA GLY A 308 -10.15 -5.65 28.53
C GLY A 308 -8.70 -5.67 28.03
N ALA A 309 -8.23 -4.56 27.54
CA ALA A 309 -6.85 -4.38 27.11
C ALA A 309 -5.85 -4.37 28.31
N SER A 310 -4.68 -4.97 28.11
CA SER A 310 -3.54 -4.73 28.97
C SER A 310 -2.86 -3.41 28.60
N PHE A 311 -2.51 -2.58 29.61
CA PHE A 311 -1.90 -1.28 29.37
C PHE A 311 -0.40 -1.30 29.65
N THR A 312 0.37 -0.72 28.76
CA THR A 312 1.77 -0.36 29.02
C THR A 312 1.87 1.16 29.15
N ARG A 313 2.21 1.64 30.35
CA ARG A 313 2.46 3.05 30.56
C ARG A 313 3.78 3.44 29.90
N VAL A 314 3.75 4.37 28.96
CA VAL A 314 4.94 4.96 28.35
C VAL A 314 5.11 6.35 28.90
N LEU A 315 6.20 6.59 29.64
CA LEU A 315 6.60 7.93 30.07
C LEU A 315 7.46 8.52 28.94
N THR A 316 7.00 9.60 28.36
CA THR A 316 7.75 10.39 27.41
C THR A 316 8.38 11.58 28.12
N ASP A 317 9.64 11.87 27.82
CA ASP A 317 10.26 13.13 28.18
C ASP A 317 9.47 14.27 27.52
N PRO A 318 9.00 15.29 28.26
CA PRO A 318 8.17 16.36 27.69
C PRO A 318 8.89 17.19 26.63
N ASP A 319 10.22 17.29 26.69
CA ASP A 319 11.01 18.11 25.76
C ASP A 319 11.56 17.30 24.57
N THR A 320 12.07 16.09 24.83
CA THR A 320 12.73 15.25 23.81
C THR A 320 11.90 14.03 23.40
N ARG A 321 10.88 13.67 24.17
CA ARG A 321 10.01 12.48 23.99
C ARG A 321 10.76 11.16 23.84
N ALA A 322 11.99 11.08 24.38
CA ALA A 322 12.90 9.96 24.21
C ALA A 322 13.06 9.12 25.49
N VAL A 323 13.26 7.82 25.34
CA VAL A 323 13.67 6.88 26.39
C VAL A 323 15.16 6.59 26.26
N VAL A 324 15.87 6.44 27.40
CA VAL A 324 17.33 6.39 27.49
C VAL A 324 17.92 4.98 27.28
N SER A 325 19.20 4.92 26.92
CA SER A 325 20.05 3.81 26.46
C SER A 325 20.26 2.63 27.45
N VAL A 326 20.51 1.39 26.89
CA VAL A 326 20.97 0.19 27.63
C VAL A 326 22.44 -0.19 27.33
N GLY A 327 23.22 0.65 26.69
CA GLY A 327 24.66 0.44 26.45
C GLY A 327 25.01 -0.74 25.56
N ARG A 328 26.11 -1.48 25.86
CA ARG A 328 26.62 -2.61 25.06
C ARG A 328 26.36 -3.98 25.72
N THR A 329 25.52 -4.07 26.72
CA THR A 329 25.21 -5.33 27.41
C THR A 329 24.41 -6.29 26.54
N HIS A 330 23.57 -5.76 25.63
CA HIS A 330 22.72 -6.54 24.76
C HIS A 330 22.82 -6.04 23.31
N ARG A 331 23.02 -6.96 22.36
CA ARG A 331 22.94 -6.64 20.92
C ARG A 331 21.49 -6.41 20.48
N VAL A 332 20.57 -7.25 20.94
CA VAL A 332 19.15 -7.11 20.67
C VAL A 332 18.54 -6.13 21.66
N PRO A 333 17.82 -5.10 21.24
CA PRO A 333 17.19 -4.17 22.16
C PRO A 333 16.17 -4.90 23.05
N PRO A 334 16.17 -4.61 24.37
CA PRO A 334 15.15 -5.15 25.28
C PRO A 334 13.73 -4.78 24.85
N PRO A 335 12.70 -5.53 25.29
CA PRO A 335 11.31 -5.30 24.85
C PRO A 335 10.83 -3.86 25.01
N GLN A 336 11.15 -3.21 26.13
CA GLN A 336 10.78 -1.81 26.38
C GLN A 336 11.46 -0.84 25.41
N MET A 337 12.74 -1.05 25.09
CA MET A 337 13.45 -0.24 24.10
C MET A 337 12.90 -0.50 22.69
N ARG A 338 12.58 -1.76 22.38
CA ARG A 338 11.94 -2.10 21.11
C ARG A 338 10.58 -1.45 20.96
N LEU A 339 9.77 -1.45 22.01
CA LEU A 339 8.48 -0.74 22.03
C LEU A 339 8.67 0.76 21.78
N HIS A 340 9.65 1.39 22.44
CA HIS A 340 9.93 2.80 22.22
C HIS A 340 10.35 3.10 20.78
N LEU A 341 11.24 2.27 20.20
CA LEU A 341 11.62 2.41 18.79
C LEU A 341 10.42 2.30 17.85
N GLN A 342 9.50 1.39 18.13
CA GLN A 342 8.27 1.22 17.36
C GLN A 342 7.35 2.44 17.46
N LEU A 343 7.20 3.00 18.64
CA LEU A 343 6.40 4.22 18.88
C LEU A 343 7.03 5.46 18.24
N ARG A 344 8.36 5.60 18.34
CA ARG A 344 9.08 6.72 17.70
C ARG A 344 9.02 6.66 16.18
N ASP A 345 9.27 5.49 15.60
CA ASP A 345 9.44 5.33 14.17
C ASP A 345 8.13 5.06 13.44
N GLN A 346 7.13 4.44 14.11
CA GLN A 346 5.80 4.02 13.63
C GLN A 346 5.85 3.18 12.33
N THR A 347 6.71 3.54 11.39
CA THR A 347 6.98 2.80 10.16
C THR A 347 8.47 2.57 9.94
N CYS A 348 8.80 1.75 8.96
CA CYS A 348 10.16 1.62 8.47
C CYS A 348 10.71 2.99 8.04
N ARG A 349 11.90 3.34 8.54
CA ARG A 349 12.52 4.65 8.31
C ARG A 349 13.25 4.78 6.96
N PHE A 350 13.02 3.87 6.05
CA PHE A 350 13.48 3.99 4.66
C PHE A 350 12.56 4.94 3.87
N PRO A 351 13.10 5.77 2.95
CA PRO A 351 12.30 6.72 2.17
C PRO A 351 11.10 6.07 1.47
N GLY A 352 9.89 6.56 1.76
CA GLY A 352 8.66 6.11 1.11
C GLY A 352 8.11 4.75 1.59
N CYS A 353 8.74 4.11 2.59
CA CYS A 353 8.23 2.85 3.13
C CYS A 353 7.15 3.07 4.19
N THR A 354 6.03 2.37 4.04
CA THR A 354 4.88 2.43 4.96
C THR A 354 4.71 1.18 5.84
N ARG A 355 5.65 0.22 5.79
CA ARG A 355 5.59 -0.98 6.63
C ARG A 355 5.73 -0.60 8.10
N THR A 356 4.88 -1.16 8.95
CA THR A 356 4.83 -0.83 10.38
C THR A 356 6.13 -1.18 11.11
N ALA A 357 6.53 -0.33 12.04
CA ALA A 357 7.72 -0.55 12.87
C ALA A 357 7.57 -1.76 13.81
N SER A 358 6.35 -2.18 14.13
CA SER A 358 6.09 -3.39 14.92
C SER A 358 6.59 -4.68 14.24
N ARG A 359 6.61 -4.68 12.88
CA ARG A 359 7.13 -5.79 12.05
C ARG A 359 8.53 -5.52 11.49
N ALA A 360 9.18 -4.45 11.95
CA ALA A 360 10.52 -4.07 11.49
C ALA A 360 11.60 -4.59 12.44
N GLU A 361 12.82 -4.66 11.93
CA GLU A 361 14.03 -4.98 12.68
C GLU A 361 14.65 -3.68 13.21
N ALA A 362 15.31 -3.76 14.38
CA ALA A 362 16.08 -2.65 14.92
C ALA A 362 17.50 -2.70 14.33
N ASP A 363 17.78 -1.84 13.38
CA ASP A 363 19.09 -1.72 12.73
C ASP A 363 20.00 -0.76 13.48
N HIS A 364 21.27 -1.17 13.67
CA HIS A 364 22.30 -0.32 14.28
C HIS A 364 22.94 0.59 13.20
N THR A 365 22.82 1.89 13.37
CA THR A 365 23.45 2.88 12.48
C THR A 365 24.96 2.67 12.40
N LEU A 366 25.62 2.71 13.55
CA LEU A 366 26.95 2.15 13.74
C LEU A 366 26.81 0.69 14.14
N GLU A 367 27.21 -0.21 13.26
CA GLU A 367 27.03 -1.64 13.45
C GLU A 367 27.64 -2.14 14.78
N TRP A 368 26.95 -3.06 15.42
CA TRP A 368 27.41 -3.67 16.67
C TRP A 368 28.84 -4.23 16.58
N ARG A 369 29.16 -4.93 15.50
CA ARG A 369 30.51 -5.46 15.24
C ARG A 369 31.59 -4.38 15.15
N ASN A 370 31.22 -3.16 14.79
CA ASN A 370 32.09 -2.00 14.63
C ASN A 370 32.10 -1.09 15.88
N GLY A 371 31.60 -1.59 17.04
CA GLY A 371 31.59 -0.85 18.28
C GLY A 371 30.31 -0.09 18.59
N GLY A 372 29.26 -0.20 17.74
CA GLY A 372 27.97 0.45 17.96
C GLY A 372 27.29 -0.02 19.26
N LYS A 373 26.65 0.91 19.95
CA LYS A 373 25.89 0.64 21.19
C LYS A 373 24.42 0.34 20.84
N THR A 374 23.78 -0.48 21.62
CA THR A 374 22.31 -0.63 21.59
C THR A 374 21.71 0.53 22.38
N SER A 375 21.46 1.63 21.67
CA SER A 375 20.84 2.84 22.22
C SER A 375 19.85 3.39 21.22
N LEU A 376 18.88 4.16 21.68
CA LEU A 376 17.85 4.74 20.81
C LEU A 376 18.42 5.65 19.71
N GLU A 377 19.52 6.33 20.00
CA GLU A 377 20.22 7.20 19.05
C GLU A 377 20.92 6.40 17.95
N ASN A 378 21.33 5.16 18.25
CA ASN A 378 22.04 4.29 17.32
C ASN A 378 21.14 3.22 16.68
N LEU A 379 19.84 3.21 16.99
CA LEU A 379 18.88 2.22 16.48
C LEU A 379 17.79 2.90 15.63
N VAL A 380 17.41 2.22 14.54
CA VAL A 380 16.38 2.65 13.61
C VAL A 380 15.54 1.44 13.19
N CYS A 381 14.23 1.60 13.08
CA CYS A 381 13.36 0.53 12.57
C CYS A 381 13.47 0.44 11.04
N LEU A 382 13.97 -0.67 10.51
CA LEU A 382 13.97 -1.00 9.08
C LEU A 382 13.25 -2.32 8.87
N CYS A 383 12.34 -2.39 7.89
CA CYS A 383 11.78 -3.68 7.49
C CYS A 383 12.87 -4.57 6.88
N THR A 384 12.72 -5.88 6.91
CA THR A 384 13.72 -6.86 6.43
C THR A 384 14.24 -6.52 5.03
N SER A 385 13.35 -6.08 4.12
CA SER A 385 13.76 -5.68 2.76
C SER A 385 14.75 -4.51 2.77
N HIS A 386 14.45 -3.45 3.53
CA HIS A 386 15.29 -2.24 3.57
C HIS A 386 16.53 -2.40 4.47
N HIS A 387 16.46 -3.26 5.45
CA HIS A 387 17.64 -3.69 6.21
C HIS A 387 18.67 -4.35 5.27
N HIS A 388 18.22 -5.25 4.37
CA HIS A 388 19.10 -5.86 3.37
C HIS A 388 19.65 -4.83 2.37
N VAL A 389 18.83 -3.89 1.87
CA VAL A 389 19.27 -2.82 0.96
C VAL A 389 20.37 -1.96 1.61
N ARG A 390 20.22 -1.63 2.90
CA ARG A 390 21.21 -0.89 3.67
C ARG A 390 22.53 -1.67 3.77
N HIS A 391 22.48 -2.98 4.02
CA HIS A 391 23.67 -3.83 4.07
C HIS A 391 24.35 -4.08 2.71
N GLY A 392 23.77 -3.64 1.61
CA GLY A 392 24.41 -3.58 0.30
C GLY A 392 25.46 -2.48 0.14
N ASP A 393 25.76 -1.73 1.21
CA ASP A 393 26.81 -0.69 1.33
C ASP A 393 26.69 0.50 0.34
N ARG A 394 25.57 0.64 -0.36
CA ARG A 394 25.34 1.75 -1.30
C ARG A 394 24.28 2.72 -0.84
N TRP A 395 23.36 2.24 -0.02
CA TRP A 395 22.43 3.05 0.72
C TRP A 395 23.01 3.27 2.13
N THR A 396 23.27 4.50 2.47
CA THR A 396 23.78 4.87 3.80
C THR A 396 22.85 5.88 4.44
N TYR A 397 22.83 5.92 5.77
CA TYR A 397 22.06 6.92 6.48
C TYR A 397 22.81 7.45 7.70
N LEU A 398 22.47 8.69 8.07
CA LEU A 398 23.01 9.38 9.24
C LEU A 398 21.83 9.89 10.09
N PRO A 399 21.67 9.42 11.33
CA PRO A 399 20.72 9.99 12.26
C PRO A 399 21.17 11.37 12.72
N ARG A 400 20.20 12.23 13.04
CA ARG A 400 20.43 13.58 13.60
C ARG A 400 19.84 13.68 15.01
N PRO A 401 20.31 14.64 15.83
CA PRO A 401 19.79 14.86 17.18
C PRO A 401 18.30 15.16 17.25
N ASP A 402 17.71 15.75 16.19
CA ASP A 402 16.27 16.03 16.08
C ASP A 402 15.44 14.78 15.73
N GLY A 403 16.04 13.60 15.77
CA GLY A 403 15.39 12.34 15.40
C GLY A 403 15.18 12.15 13.89
N SER A 404 15.55 13.11 13.05
CA SER A 404 15.53 12.94 11.61
C SER A 404 16.69 12.05 11.13
N ILE A 405 16.49 11.42 9.97
CA ILE A 405 17.49 10.56 9.33
C ILE A 405 17.75 11.08 7.94
N VAL A 406 19.02 11.27 7.59
CA VAL A 406 19.42 11.66 6.24
C VAL A 406 19.96 10.43 5.51
N TRP A 407 19.21 9.94 4.56
CA TRP A 407 19.63 8.90 3.64
C TRP A 407 20.47 9.47 2.51
N THR A 408 21.50 8.74 2.10
CA THR A 408 22.24 8.95 0.87
C THR A 408 22.05 7.77 -0.05
N THR A 409 21.54 8.02 -1.24
CA THR A 409 21.23 7.00 -2.24
C THR A 409 22.49 6.62 -3.07
N PRO A 410 22.48 5.51 -3.82
CA PRO A 410 23.57 5.13 -4.73
C PRO A 410 23.96 6.22 -5.72
N THR A 411 23.02 7.05 -6.18
CA THR A 411 23.28 8.19 -7.08
C THR A 411 23.75 9.46 -6.35
N GLY A 412 23.98 9.39 -5.02
CA GLY A 412 24.45 10.52 -4.22
C GLY A 412 23.36 11.48 -3.75
N ARG A 413 22.09 11.20 -4.01
CA ARG A 413 20.98 12.03 -3.56
C ARG A 413 20.81 11.92 -2.06
N ARG A 414 20.51 13.04 -1.41
CA ARG A 414 20.20 13.11 0.04
C ARG A 414 18.69 13.28 0.27
N ILE A 415 18.13 12.43 1.13
CA ILE A 415 16.70 12.42 1.48
C ILE A 415 16.58 12.45 3.00
N THR A 416 15.88 13.46 3.53
CA THR A 416 15.63 13.59 4.97
C THR A 416 14.28 13.01 5.32
N ILE A 417 14.25 12.07 6.26
CA ILE A 417 13.03 11.46 6.82
C ILE A 417 12.92 11.88 8.27
N ARG A 418 11.78 12.46 8.65
CA ARG A 418 11.45 12.82 10.03
C ARG A 418 10.59 11.74 10.67
N PRO A 419 10.69 11.52 11.99
CA PRO A 419 9.73 10.66 12.68
C PRO A 419 8.35 11.31 12.60
N PRO A 420 7.26 10.53 12.44
CA PRO A 420 5.92 11.08 12.53
C PRO A 420 5.65 11.57 13.97
N ALA A 421 4.78 12.57 14.11
CA ALA A 421 4.34 13.00 15.42
C ALA A 421 3.48 11.90 16.05
N LEU A 422 3.64 11.67 17.36
CA LEU A 422 2.75 10.77 18.10
C LEU A 422 1.34 11.37 18.14
N ALA A 423 0.32 10.52 17.96
CA ALA A 423 -1.07 10.89 18.14
C ALA A 423 -1.32 11.38 19.58
N GLY A 424 -2.21 12.34 19.76
CA GLY A 424 -2.52 12.93 21.08
C GLY A 424 -1.48 13.91 21.62
N ALA A 425 -0.40 14.19 20.88
CA ALA A 425 0.44 15.32 21.22
C ALA A 425 -0.29 16.61 20.88
N PRO A 426 -0.52 17.53 21.82
CA PRO A 426 -1.06 18.84 21.48
C PRO A 426 -0.18 19.46 20.38
N PRO A 427 -0.77 20.19 19.40
CA PRO A 427 0.04 20.94 18.48
C PRO A 427 0.99 21.80 19.34
N GLY A 428 2.29 21.68 19.08
CA GLY A 428 3.28 22.49 19.79
C GLY A 428 2.84 23.95 19.81
N PRO A 429 3.11 24.70 20.88
CA PRO A 429 2.65 26.05 21.00
C PRO A 429 3.04 26.80 19.72
N ARG A 430 2.03 27.28 19.01
CA ARG A 430 2.24 28.25 17.92
C ARG A 430 2.53 29.58 18.60
N PHE A 431 3.71 29.72 19.17
CA PHE A 431 4.20 31.02 19.57
C PHE A 431 4.41 31.84 18.28
N ARG A 432 3.36 32.56 17.89
CA ARG A 432 3.59 33.81 17.22
C ARG A 432 3.98 34.81 18.33
N ASP A 433 5.24 34.81 18.66
CA ASP A 433 5.82 35.97 19.36
C ASP A 433 5.85 37.13 18.37
N ALA A 434 4.71 37.76 18.22
CA ALA A 434 4.74 39.20 17.93
C ALA A 434 5.12 39.87 19.26
N PRO A 435 6.22 40.59 19.34
CA PRO A 435 6.50 41.40 20.54
C PRO A 435 5.30 42.30 20.81
N PRO A 436 4.93 42.52 22.09
CA PRO A 436 3.84 43.42 22.43
C PRO A 436 4.08 44.80 21.84
N PRO A 437 3.05 45.46 21.30
CA PRO A 437 3.20 46.78 20.72
C PRO A 437 3.33 47.83 21.83
N PHE A 438 4.55 48.10 22.26
CA PHE A 438 4.97 49.34 22.94
C PHE A 438 6.44 49.59 22.78
#